data_6ce75f323aab0b218ad2cd3d5cc1f6a2
#
_entry.id   6ce75f323aab0b218ad2cd3d5cc1f6a2
#
_cell.length_a   1.000
_cell.length_b   1.000
_cell.length_c   1.000
_cell.angle_alpha   90.00
_cell.angle_beta   90.00
_cell.angle_gamma   90.00
#
_symmetry.space_group_name_H-M   'P 1'
#
loop_
_entity.id
_entity.type
_entity.pdbx_description
1 polymer ?
#
loop_
_entity_poly.entity_id
_entity_poly.type
_entity_poly.pdbx_seq_one_letter_code
_entity_poly.pdbx_strand_id
1 'polypeptide(L)'
;AVGGNGRLASGVCGVFVPRQNGKNAILEVVELFKATIQGRRILHTAHELKSARKAFMRLRSFFENERQFPDLYRMVKSIRATNGQEAIVLHHPDCATFERKCGCPGWGSVEFVARSRGSARGFTVDDLVCDEAQELSDEQLEALLPTVSAAPSGDPQQIFLGTPPGPLADGSVVLRLRGQALSGGKRFAWTEFSIPDESDPDDVSRQWRKLAGDTNPALGRRLNFG
;
A
#
# COMPACT_ATOMS: atom_id res chain seq x y z
N ALA A 1 9.50 -10.04 -4.44
CA ALA A 1 10.21 -11.10 -5.16
C ALA A 1 10.27 -10.77 -6.65
N VAL A 2 11.37 -11.09 -7.32
CA VAL A 2 11.56 -10.93 -8.75
C VAL A 2 11.50 -12.32 -9.39
N GLY A 3 10.69 -12.46 -10.45
CA GLY A 3 10.62 -13.71 -11.21
C GLY A 3 11.87 -13.95 -12.05
N GLY A 4 12.05 -15.17 -12.57
CA GLY A 4 13.22 -15.56 -13.35
C GLY A 4 13.44 -14.77 -14.66
N ASN A 5 12.49 -13.94 -15.08
CA ASN A 5 12.56 -13.05 -16.24
C ASN A 5 12.89 -11.58 -15.86
N GLY A 6 13.32 -11.31 -14.64
CA GLY A 6 13.61 -9.96 -14.12
C GLY A 6 12.37 -9.11 -13.75
N ARG A 7 11.16 -9.60 -14.01
CA ARG A 7 9.91 -8.92 -13.63
C ARG A 7 9.50 -9.25 -12.21
N LEU A 8 8.63 -8.42 -11.64
CA LEU A 8 7.98 -8.71 -10.36
C LEU A 8 7.23 -10.06 -10.45
N ALA A 9 7.36 -10.88 -9.42
CA ALA A 9 6.68 -12.19 -9.37
C ALA A 9 5.16 -12.05 -9.39
N SER A 10 4.64 -10.96 -8.84
CA SER A 10 3.20 -10.66 -8.81
C SER A 10 2.93 -9.25 -9.31
N GLY A 11 1.90 -9.10 -10.15
CA GLY A 11 1.37 -7.81 -10.59
C GLY A 11 0.26 -7.30 -9.65
N VAL A 12 -0.38 -8.20 -8.92
CA VAL A 12 -1.40 -7.91 -7.92
C VAL A 12 -1.00 -8.53 -6.60
N CYS A 13 -0.97 -7.71 -5.54
CA CYS A 13 -0.68 -8.14 -4.17
C CYS A 13 -1.84 -7.74 -3.26
N GLY A 14 -2.35 -8.68 -2.47
CA GLY A 14 -3.34 -8.43 -1.42
C GLY A 14 -2.79 -8.81 -0.05
N VAL A 15 -2.95 -7.93 0.94
CA VAL A 15 -2.61 -8.21 2.34
C VAL A 15 -3.78 -7.77 3.21
N PHE A 16 -4.50 -8.74 3.74
CA PHE A 16 -5.68 -8.51 4.57
C PHE A 16 -5.48 -9.12 5.95
N VAL A 17 -5.41 -8.25 6.94
CA VAL A 17 -5.23 -8.66 8.34
C VAL A 17 -6.16 -7.83 9.22
N PRO A 18 -6.60 -8.33 10.38
CA PRO A 18 -7.43 -7.58 11.30
C PRO A 18 -6.81 -6.25 11.70
N ARG A 19 -7.60 -5.36 12.30
CA ARG A 19 -7.12 -4.07 12.80
C ARG A 19 -5.97 -4.27 13.80
N GLN A 20 -5.06 -3.28 13.87
CA GLN A 20 -3.91 -3.23 14.79
C GLN A 20 -2.85 -4.33 14.59
N ASN A 21 -2.81 -4.98 13.44
CA ASN A 21 -1.80 -5.98 13.06
C ASN A 21 -0.63 -5.44 12.22
N GLY A 22 -0.33 -4.16 12.33
CA GLY A 22 0.89 -3.59 11.72
C GLY A 22 0.83 -3.38 10.20
N LYS A 23 -0.36 -3.39 9.58
CA LYS A 23 -0.53 -3.14 8.13
C LYS A 23 0.30 -1.99 7.60
N ASN A 24 0.21 -0.87 8.29
CA ASN A 24 0.88 0.35 7.85
C ASN A 24 2.40 0.23 7.86
N ALA A 25 2.97 -0.48 8.85
CA ALA A 25 4.42 -0.71 8.89
C ALA A 25 4.88 -1.59 7.71
N ILE A 26 4.08 -2.59 7.32
CA ILE A 26 4.37 -3.40 6.12
C ILE A 26 4.40 -2.49 4.89
N LEU A 27 3.39 -1.63 4.74
CA LEU A 27 3.29 -0.74 3.60
C LEU A 27 4.43 0.29 3.55
N GLU A 28 4.76 0.91 4.69
CA GLU A 28 5.88 1.84 4.82
C GLU A 28 7.21 1.21 4.36
N VAL A 29 7.51 -0.02 4.78
CA VAL A 29 8.72 -0.73 4.35
C VAL A 29 8.70 -1.02 2.84
N VAL A 30 7.56 -1.42 2.30
CA VAL A 30 7.41 -1.68 0.86
C VAL A 30 7.60 -0.40 0.04
N GLU A 31 6.99 0.69 0.45
CA GLU A 31 7.10 1.99 -0.23
C GLU A 31 8.52 2.55 -0.15
N LEU A 32 9.14 2.50 1.03
CA LEU A 32 10.55 2.88 1.20
C LEU A 32 11.45 2.09 0.24
N PHE A 33 11.38 0.76 0.27
CA PHE A 33 12.21 -0.08 -0.59
C PHE A 33 11.99 0.22 -2.08
N LYS A 34 10.73 0.31 -2.51
CA LYS A 34 10.40 0.55 -3.92
C LYS A 34 10.84 1.94 -4.39
N ALA A 35 10.63 2.97 -3.59
CA ALA A 35 11.00 4.34 -3.96
C ALA A 35 12.53 4.56 -3.90
N THR A 36 13.20 4.06 -2.85
CA THR A 36 14.64 4.33 -2.64
C THR A 36 15.55 3.41 -3.44
N ILE A 37 15.27 2.12 -3.45
CA ILE A 37 16.15 1.11 -4.06
C ILE A 37 15.76 0.83 -5.51
N GLN A 38 14.47 0.75 -5.82
CA GLN A 38 14.00 0.42 -7.16
C GLN A 38 13.69 1.65 -8.03
N GLY A 39 13.67 2.86 -7.45
CA GLY A 39 13.37 4.09 -8.16
C GLY A 39 11.94 4.17 -8.71
N ARG A 40 11.01 3.45 -8.09
CA ARG A 40 9.65 3.35 -8.59
C ARG A 40 8.82 4.57 -8.17
N ARG A 41 7.89 4.93 -9.03
CA ARG A 41 6.89 5.95 -8.76
C ARG A 41 5.67 5.28 -8.18
N ILE A 42 5.23 5.71 -7.01
CA ILE A 42 4.16 5.08 -6.23
C ILE A 42 3.03 6.07 -6.06
N LEU A 43 1.81 5.67 -6.36
CA LEU A 43 0.60 6.38 -5.99
C LEU A 43 -0.05 5.66 -4.82
N HIS A 44 0.06 6.24 -3.63
CA HIS A 44 -0.61 5.78 -2.42
C HIS A 44 -2.01 6.40 -2.35
N THR A 45 -3.02 5.55 -2.35
CA THR A 45 -4.41 6.00 -2.23
C THR A 45 -5.05 5.46 -0.96
N ALA A 46 -5.85 6.29 -0.28
CA ALA A 46 -6.63 5.89 0.88
C ALA A 46 -8.10 6.29 0.71
N HIS A 47 -8.99 5.69 1.51
CA HIS A 47 -10.42 6.00 1.46
C HIS A 47 -10.67 7.49 1.76
N GLU A 48 -10.01 8.03 2.79
CA GLU A 48 -10.17 9.41 3.23
C GLU A 48 -8.87 10.22 3.14
N LEU A 49 -9.00 11.54 2.98
CA LEU A 49 -7.88 12.48 2.99
C LEU A 49 -7.08 12.39 4.31
N LYS A 50 -7.76 12.20 5.43
CA LYS A 50 -7.11 12.04 6.74
C LYS A 50 -6.22 10.80 6.81
N SER A 51 -6.65 9.71 6.21
CA SER A 51 -5.87 8.46 6.13
C SER A 51 -4.65 8.62 5.22
N ALA A 52 -4.83 9.19 4.02
CA ALA A 52 -3.73 9.49 3.10
C ALA A 52 -2.68 10.40 3.76
N ARG A 53 -3.12 11.47 4.43
CA ARG A 53 -2.22 12.38 5.14
C ARG A 53 -1.48 11.72 6.29
N LYS A 54 -2.12 10.82 7.05
CA LYS A 54 -1.43 10.06 8.10
C LYS A 54 -0.35 9.17 7.53
N ALA A 55 -0.60 8.50 6.41
CA ALA A 55 0.40 7.68 5.73
C ALA A 55 1.58 8.54 5.27
N PHE A 56 1.31 9.67 4.61
CA PHE A 56 2.33 10.65 4.22
C PHE A 56 3.19 11.10 5.41
N MET A 57 2.56 11.53 6.53
CA MET A 57 3.31 12.03 7.69
C MET A 57 4.23 10.97 8.30
N ARG A 58 3.80 9.71 8.31
CA ARG A 58 4.64 8.61 8.81
C ARG A 58 5.80 8.33 7.87
N LEU A 59 5.56 8.20 6.56
CA LEU A 59 6.63 7.98 5.60
C LEU A 59 7.62 9.15 5.59
N ARG A 60 7.12 10.38 5.62
CA ARG A 60 7.90 11.62 5.70
C ARG A 60 8.85 11.64 6.91
N SER A 61 8.40 11.10 8.06
CA SER A 61 9.21 11.10 9.28
C SER A 61 10.53 10.33 9.14
N PHE A 62 10.61 9.32 8.28
CA PHE A 62 11.86 8.62 7.96
C PHE A 62 12.81 9.52 7.18
N PHE A 63 12.29 10.27 6.21
CA PHE A 63 13.07 11.15 5.34
C PHE A 63 13.48 12.47 5.99
N GLU A 64 12.87 12.86 7.08
CA GLU A 64 13.22 14.10 7.83
C GLU A 64 14.07 13.84 9.06
N ASN A 65 14.27 12.59 9.44
CA ASN A 65 15.09 12.21 10.60
C ASN A 65 16.55 11.97 10.19
N GLU A 66 17.28 13.07 9.95
CA GLU A 66 18.71 13.03 9.56
C GLU A 66 19.56 12.26 10.56
N ARG A 67 19.28 12.38 11.86
CA ARG A 67 20.07 11.72 12.90
C ARG A 67 19.97 10.20 12.86
N GLN A 68 18.79 9.68 12.60
CA GLN A 68 18.53 8.23 12.61
C GLN A 68 18.70 7.62 11.22
N PHE A 69 18.34 8.35 10.17
CA PHE A 69 18.33 7.88 8.79
C PHE A 69 19.03 8.88 7.83
N PRO A 70 20.35 9.15 8.01
CA PRO A 70 21.06 10.17 7.22
C PRO A 70 21.01 9.90 5.71
N ASP A 71 21.05 8.65 5.29
CA ASP A 71 20.99 8.28 3.87
C ASP A 71 19.62 8.61 3.25
N LEU A 72 18.52 8.30 3.96
CA LEU A 72 17.18 8.65 3.49
C LEU A 72 17.00 10.17 3.43
N TYR A 73 17.48 10.89 4.45
CA TYR A 73 17.43 12.35 4.47
C TYR A 73 18.14 12.97 3.28
N ARG A 74 19.34 12.46 2.94
CA ARG A 74 20.13 12.93 1.80
C ARG A 74 19.46 12.66 0.45
N MET A 75 18.71 11.54 0.33
CA MET A 75 18.02 11.19 -0.91
C MET A 75 16.86 12.14 -1.26
N VAL A 76 16.40 12.99 -0.35
CA VAL A 76 15.23 13.83 -0.55
C VAL A 76 15.51 14.95 -1.54
N LYS A 77 14.86 14.92 -2.69
CA LYS A 77 14.84 16.02 -3.66
C LYS A 77 13.79 17.08 -3.29
N SER A 78 12.58 16.64 -2.98
CA SER A 78 11.52 17.55 -2.53
C SER A 78 10.47 16.83 -1.70
N ILE A 79 9.91 17.55 -0.74
CA ILE A 79 8.71 17.12 0.01
C ILE A 79 7.65 18.20 -0.19
N ARG A 80 6.49 17.81 -0.71
CA ARG A 80 5.32 18.66 -0.85
C ARG A 80 4.30 18.23 0.21
N ALA A 81 3.89 19.18 1.04
CA ALA A 81 2.96 18.91 2.15
C ALA A 81 1.61 19.65 1.98
N THR A 82 1.28 20.06 0.76
CA THR A 82 0.00 20.70 0.44
C THR A 82 -1.12 19.68 0.49
N ASN A 83 -2.19 19.97 1.22
CA ASN A 83 -3.32 19.07 1.38
C ASN A 83 -3.86 18.56 0.03
N GLY A 84 -3.97 17.23 -0.10
CA GLY A 84 -4.44 16.55 -1.30
C GLY A 84 -3.42 16.49 -2.44
N GLN A 85 -2.19 16.97 -2.22
CA GLN A 85 -1.08 16.95 -3.17
C GLN A 85 0.23 16.56 -2.47
N GLU A 86 0.14 15.82 -1.39
CA GLU A 86 1.31 15.40 -0.63
C GLU A 86 2.19 14.47 -1.47
N ALA A 87 3.49 14.73 -1.46
CA ALA A 87 4.45 13.94 -2.23
C ALA A 87 5.85 13.98 -1.62
N ILE A 88 6.58 12.88 -1.79
CA ILE A 88 8.01 12.75 -1.52
C ILE A 88 8.67 12.36 -2.84
N VAL A 89 9.64 13.15 -3.29
CA VAL A 89 10.40 12.88 -4.53
C VAL A 89 11.87 12.75 -4.15
N LEU A 90 12.52 11.71 -4.69
CA LEU A 90 13.90 11.38 -4.38
C LEU A 90 14.85 11.79 -5.51
N HIS A 91 16.09 12.08 -5.15
CA HIS A 91 17.17 12.29 -6.10
C HIS A 91 17.52 11.00 -6.84
N HIS A 92 17.98 11.15 -8.08
CA HIS A 92 18.65 10.06 -8.78
C HIS A 92 19.91 9.64 -8.01
N PRO A 93 20.24 8.34 -7.92
CA PRO A 93 21.45 7.86 -7.23
C PRO A 93 22.75 8.54 -7.72
N ASP A 94 22.81 8.85 -9.02
CA ASP A 94 23.94 9.54 -9.65
C ASP A 94 23.88 11.07 -9.55
N CYS A 95 23.04 11.63 -8.67
CA CYS A 95 22.96 13.05 -8.47
C CYS A 95 24.28 13.61 -7.89
N ALA A 96 24.95 14.50 -8.62
CA ALA A 96 26.25 15.00 -8.23
C ALA A 96 26.26 15.81 -6.93
N THR A 97 25.19 16.53 -6.64
CA THR A 97 25.16 17.47 -5.50
C THR A 97 24.22 17.05 -4.38
N PHE A 98 23.18 16.29 -4.69
CA PHE A 98 22.07 15.99 -3.76
C PHE A 98 21.43 17.22 -3.11
N GLU A 99 21.54 18.38 -3.80
CA GLU A 99 20.90 19.60 -3.34
C GLU A 99 19.41 19.61 -3.74
N ARG A 100 18.55 20.12 -2.87
CA ARG A 100 17.08 20.15 -3.10
C ARG A 100 16.66 20.84 -4.40
N LYS A 101 17.48 21.72 -4.95
CA LYS A 101 17.21 22.44 -6.20
C LYS A 101 18.04 21.98 -7.38
N CYS A 102 18.67 20.81 -7.29
CA CYS A 102 19.47 20.29 -8.40
C CYS A 102 18.60 20.01 -9.64
N GLY A 103 19.18 20.10 -10.82
CA GLY A 103 18.52 19.79 -12.10
C GLY A 103 18.42 18.28 -12.41
N CYS A 104 18.82 17.37 -11.48
CA CYS A 104 18.76 15.94 -11.74
C CYS A 104 17.31 15.47 -11.95
N PRO A 105 17.07 14.45 -12.80
CA PRO A 105 15.77 13.81 -12.86
C PRO A 105 15.42 13.21 -11.49
N GLY A 106 14.13 13.19 -11.14
CA GLY A 106 13.68 12.44 -9.97
C GLY A 106 13.95 10.96 -10.18
N TRP A 107 14.26 10.24 -9.09
CA TRP A 107 14.41 8.78 -9.09
C TRP A 107 13.07 8.13 -8.76
N GLY A 108 12.83 7.80 -7.50
CA GLY A 108 11.55 7.32 -7.01
C GLY A 108 10.70 8.44 -6.44
N SER A 109 9.41 8.18 -6.34
CA SER A 109 8.49 9.10 -5.67
C SER A 109 7.35 8.35 -4.99
N VAL A 110 6.77 8.97 -3.95
CA VAL A 110 5.51 8.51 -3.35
C VAL A 110 4.58 9.70 -3.28
N GLU A 111 3.43 9.59 -3.94
CA GLU A 111 2.37 10.59 -3.95
C GLU A 111 1.15 10.06 -3.21
N PHE A 112 0.49 10.91 -2.43
CA PHE A 112 -0.60 10.51 -1.54
C PHE A 112 -1.87 11.24 -1.91
N VAL A 113 -2.96 10.48 -2.16
CA VAL A 113 -4.25 11.04 -2.51
C VAL A 113 -5.40 10.30 -1.83
N ALA A 114 -6.47 11.04 -1.53
CA ALA A 114 -7.73 10.40 -1.19
C ALA A 114 -8.44 9.93 -2.46
N ARG A 115 -9.10 8.77 -2.40
CA ARG A 115 -9.87 8.24 -3.53
C ARG A 115 -11.11 9.08 -3.78
N SER A 116 -11.20 9.64 -4.98
CA SER A 116 -12.39 10.30 -5.52
C SER A 116 -12.45 10.08 -7.03
N ARG A 117 -13.58 10.35 -7.66
CA ARG A 117 -13.79 10.17 -9.12
C ARG A 117 -12.76 10.88 -10.01
N GLY A 118 -11.99 11.83 -9.48
CA GLY A 118 -11.03 12.61 -10.25
C GLY A 118 -9.63 12.69 -9.67
N SER A 119 -9.40 12.12 -8.49
CA SER A 119 -8.14 12.30 -7.74
C SER A 119 -6.90 11.69 -8.41
N ALA A 120 -7.08 10.69 -9.27
CA ALA A 120 -5.99 9.98 -9.94
C ALA A 120 -5.67 10.50 -11.35
N ARG A 121 -6.38 11.50 -11.85
CA ARG A 121 -6.15 12.01 -13.21
C ARG A 121 -4.78 12.70 -13.30
N GLY A 122 -4.01 12.33 -14.32
CA GLY A 122 -2.70 12.90 -14.61
C GLY A 122 -1.52 12.22 -13.93
N PHE A 123 -1.74 11.20 -13.10
CA PHE A 123 -0.66 10.38 -12.56
C PHE A 123 -0.27 9.28 -13.56
N THR A 124 1.04 9.04 -13.65
CA THR A 124 1.63 7.91 -14.35
C THR A 124 2.67 7.32 -13.43
N VAL A 125 2.38 6.14 -12.89
CA VAL A 125 3.16 5.51 -11.82
C VAL A 125 3.44 4.04 -12.10
N ASP A 126 4.40 3.49 -11.39
CA ASP A 126 4.76 2.07 -11.45
C ASP A 126 3.89 1.22 -10.53
N ASP A 127 3.60 1.77 -9.35
CA ASP A 127 2.87 1.07 -8.32
C ASP A 127 1.65 1.87 -7.88
N LEU A 128 0.50 1.19 -7.84
CA LEU A 128 -0.73 1.69 -7.26
C LEU A 128 -0.96 1.00 -5.92
N VAL A 129 -0.97 1.78 -4.84
CA VAL A 129 -1.30 1.32 -3.51
C VAL A 129 -2.72 1.73 -3.15
N CYS A 130 -3.54 0.76 -2.77
CA CYS A 130 -4.89 0.94 -2.27
C CYS A 130 -4.92 0.58 -0.79
N ASP A 131 -4.65 1.54 0.10
CA ASP A 131 -4.84 1.36 1.54
C ASP A 131 -6.33 1.44 1.89
N GLU A 132 -6.76 0.78 2.95
CA GLU A 132 -8.18 0.62 3.30
C GLU A 132 -9.00 0.05 2.11
N ALA A 133 -8.46 -0.99 1.47
CA ALA A 133 -9.05 -1.55 0.25
C ALA A 133 -10.44 -2.18 0.46
N GLN A 134 -10.84 -2.49 1.70
CA GLN A 134 -12.21 -2.92 2.02
C GLN A 134 -13.27 -1.85 1.71
N GLU A 135 -12.87 -0.58 1.60
CA GLU A 135 -13.75 0.55 1.26
C GLU A 135 -13.64 0.94 -0.24
N LEU A 136 -12.95 0.14 -1.04
CA LEU A 136 -12.72 0.44 -2.45
C LEU A 136 -13.87 -0.10 -3.31
N SER A 137 -14.55 0.79 -4.03
CA SER A 137 -15.56 0.41 -5.01
C SER A 137 -14.96 0.11 -6.38
N ASP A 138 -15.69 -0.64 -7.21
CA ASP A 138 -15.29 -0.91 -8.59
C ASP A 138 -15.12 0.38 -9.40
N GLU A 139 -16.01 1.36 -9.24
CA GLU A 139 -15.90 2.66 -9.91
C GLU A 139 -14.61 3.41 -9.54
N GLN A 140 -14.23 3.37 -8.28
CA GLN A 140 -12.97 3.98 -7.82
C GLN A 140 -11.76 3.25 -8.40
N LEU A 141 -11.79 1.92 -8.42
CA LEU A 141 -10.69 1.14 -9.01
C LEU A 141 -10.55 1.41 -10.51
N GLU A 142 -11.64 1.44 -11.26
CA GLU A 142 -11.64 1.77 -12.69
C GLU A 142 -11.03 3.16 -12.96
N ALA A 143 -11.31 4.14 -12.10
CA ALA A 143 -10.70 5.48 -12.21
C ALA A 143 -9.19 5.48 -11.91
N LEU A 144 -8.69 4.54 -11.10
CA LEU A 144 -7.29 4.42 -10.71
C LEU A 144 -6.44 3.62 -11.71
N LEU A 145 -6.99 2.59 -12.35
CA LEU A 145 -6.24 1.69 -13.24
C LEU A 145 -5.46 2.37 -14.37
N PRO A 146 -5.95 3.45 -15.00
CA PRO A 146 -5.19 4.16 -16.02
C PRO A 146 -3.83 4.70 -15.52
N THR A 147 -3.67 4.97 -14.22
CA THR A 147 -2.42 5.51 -13.66
C THR A 147 -1.22 4.56 -13.81
N VAL A 148 -1.48 3.25 -13.85
CA VAL A 148 -0.45 2.20 -13.99
C VAL A 148 -0.39 1.59 -15.39
N SER A 149 -1.31 1.96 -16.30
CA SER A 149 -1.37 1.38 -17.65
C SER A 149 -0.12 1.68 -18.49
N ALA A 150 0.53 2.83 -18.25
CA ALA A 150 1.76 3.26 -18.90
C ALA A 150 2.92 3.36 -17.90
N ALA A 151 3.02 2.39 -16.99
CA ALA A 151 4.04 2.36 -15.95
C ALA A 151 5.44 2.56 -16.52
N PRO A 152 6.24 3.54 -16.00
CA PRO A 152 7.58 3.83 -16.51
C PRO A 152 8.52 2.63 -16.50
N SER A 153 8.39 1.73 -15.53
CA SER A 153 9.17 0.50 -15.43
C SER A 153 8.75 -0.60 -16.42
N GLY A 154 7.59 -0.46 -17.10
CA GLY A 154 7.00 -1.51 -17.93
C GLY A 154 6.51 -2.75 -17.14
N ASP A 155 6.55 -2.71 -15.81
CA ASP A 155 6.13 -3.82 -14.92
C ASP A 155 5.32 -3.28 -13.74
N PRO A 156 4.06 -2.87 -13.96
CA PRO A 156 3.21 -2.28 -12.95
C PRO A 156 2.85 -3.27 -11.85
N GLN A 157 2.62 -2.74 -10.64
CA GLN A 157 2.09 -3.50 -9.52
C GLN A 157 0.94 -2.77 -8.84
N GLN A 158 -0.09 -3.52 -8.47
CA GLN A 158 -1.22 -3.07 -7.67
C GLN A 158 -1.13 -3.75 -6.30
N ILE A 159 -1.17 -2.96 -5.24
CA ILE A 159 -1.03 -3.42 -3.86
C ILE A 159 -2.30 -3.03 -3.10
N PHE A 160 -3.05 -4.02 -2.67
CA PHE A 160 -4.29 -3.85 -1.91
C PHE A 160 -4.04 -4.22 -0.45
N LEU A 161 -4.27 -3.27 0.44
CA LEU A 161 -4.06 -3.46 1.87
C LEU A 161 -5.33 -3.11 2.63
N GLY A 162 -5.74 -3.98 3.55
CA GLY A 162 -6.98 -3.71 4.28
C GLY A 162 -7.24 -4.65 5.45
N THR A 163 -8.40 -4.49 6.03
CA THR A 163 -9.03 -5.50 6.89
C THR A 163 -9.97 -6.35 6.05
N PRO A 164 -10.23 -7.61 6.42
CA PRO A 164 -11.34 -8.34 5.82
C PRO A 164 -12.61 -7.48 5.85
N PRO A 165 -13.37 -7.40 4.73
CA PRO A 165 -14.57 -6.58 4.66
C PRO A 165 -15.57 -6.96 5.73
N GLY A 166 -16.09 -5.97 6.46
CA GLY A 166 -17.19 -6.15 7.39
C GLY A 166 -18.55 -5.94 6.69
N PRO A 167 -19.68 -6.16 7.39
CA PRO A 167 -21.02 -6.08 6.80
C PRO A 167 -21.39 -4.73 6.19
N LEU A 168 -20.72 -3.66 6.60
CA LEU A 168 -20.99 -2.28 6.14
C LEU A 168 -20.00 -1.77 5.10
N ALA A 169 -18.91 -2.53 4.83
CA ALA A 169 -17.94 -2.17 3.79
C ALA A 169 -18.47 -2.57 2.41
N ASP A 170 -18.11 -1.83 1.37
CA ASP A 170 -18.41 -2.19 -0.01
C ASP A 170 -17.86 -3.60 -0.32
N GLY A 171 -16.57 -3.79 -0.10
CA GLY A 171 -15.89 -5.09 -0.18
C GLY A 171 -15.87 -5.75 -1.56
N SER A 172 -16.61 -5.23 -2.56
CA SER A 172 -16.81 -5.85 -3.88
C SER A 172 -15.49 -6.14 -4.59
N VAL A 173 -14.61 -5.14 -4.65
CA VAL A 173 -13.28 -5.28 -5.26
C VAL A 173 -12.45 -6.33 -4.55
N VAL A 174 -12.43 -6.30 -3.20
CA VAL A 174 -11.63 -7.23 -2.40
C VAL A 174 -12.11 -8.67 -2.59
N LEU A 175 -13.42 -8.90 -2.55
CA LEU A 175 -14.01 -10.23 -2.73
C LEU A 175 -13.70 -10.78 -4.13
N ARG A 176 -13.80 -9.94 -5.17
CA ARG A 176 -13.48 -10.32 -6.55
C ARG A 176 -12.00 -10.67 -6.71
N LEU A 177 -11.09 -9.84 -6.18
CA LEU A 177 -9.64 -10.09 -6.24
C LEU A 177 -9.24 -11.33 -5.44
N ARG A 178 -9.85 -11.53 -4.26
CA ARG A 178 -9.69 -12.74 -3.45
C ARG A 178 -10.09 -13.99 -4.23
N GLY A 179 -11.25 -13.96 -4.86
CA GLY A 179 -11.72 -15.07 -5.70
C GLY A 179 -10.74 -15.40 -6.84
N GLN A 180 -10.21 -14.37 -7.51
CA GLN A 180 -9.20 -14.55 -8.56
C GLN A 180 -7.88 -15.15 -8.02
N ALA A 181 -7.43 -14.69 -6.85
CA ALA A 181 -6.22 -15.21 -6.22
C ALA A 181 -6.36 -16.68 -5.80
N LEU A 182 -7.49 -17.04 -5.17
CA LEU A 182 -7.77 -18.41 -4.71
C LEU A 182 -8.00 -19.39 -5.87
N SER A 183 -8.50 -18.92 -7.01
CA SER A 183 -8.64 -19.74 -8.22
C SER A 183 -7.34 -19.94 -9.01
N GLY A 184 -6.19 -19.54 -8.46
CA GLY A 184 -4.89 -19.71 -9.09
C GLY A 184 -4.57 -18.65 -10.14
N GLY A 185 -5.08 -17.43 -9.98
CA GLY A 185 -4.80 -16.28 -10.86
C GLY A 185 -3.30 -16.08 -11.06
N LYS A 186 -2.89 -15.92 -12.33
CA LYS A 186 -1.48 -15.70 -12.64
C LYS A 186 -1.00 -14.34 -12.10
N ARG A 187 0.20 -14.31 -11.52
CA ARG A 187 0.84 -13.10 -10.97
C ARG A 187 0.06 -12.45 -9.82
N PHE A 188 -0.68 -13.25 -9.04
CA PHE A 188 -1.27 -12.84 -7.78
C PHE A 188 -0.39 -13.28 -6.60
N ALA A 189 -0.25 -12.41 -5.59
CA ALA A 189 0.23 -12.74 -4.26
C ALA A 189 -0.83 -12.30 -3.25
N TRP A 190 -1.43 -13.25 -2.54
CA TRP A 190 -2.52 -12.97 -1.61
C TRP A 190 -2.17 -13.54 -0.23
N THR A 191 -2.26 -12.69 0.79
CA THR A 191 -2.08 -13.07 2.19
C THR A 191 -3.27 -12.56 2.98
N GLU A 192 -3.94 -13.44 3.67
CA GLU A 192 -5.17 -13.14 4.40
C GLU A 192 -5.16 -13.82 5.76
N PHE A 193 -5.56 -13.08 6.77
CA PHE A 193 -5.83 -13.56 8.12
C PHE A 193 -7.30 -13.29 8.43
N SER A 194 -8.16 -14.21 8.06
CA SER A 194 -9.61 -14.14 8.23
C SER A 194 -10.14 -15.43 8.84
N ILE A 195 -11.29 -15.34 9.46
CA ILE A 195 -12.04 -16.53 9.90
C ILE A 195 -12.51 -17.29 8.65
N PRO A 196 -12.46 -18.62 8.63
CA PRO A 196 -12.98 -19.41 7.51
C PRO A 196 -14.43 -19.05 7.16
N ASP A 197 -14.74 -19.05 5.85
CA ASP A 197 -16.05 -18.61 5.33
C ASP A 197 -17.22 -19.47 5.88
N GLU A 198 -16.94 -20.74 6.27
CA GLU A 198 -17.93 -21.67 6.83
C GLU A 198 -18.17 -21.51 8.33
N SER A 199 -17.47 -20.56 8.97
CA SER A 199 -17.58 -20.36 10.41
C SER A 199 -18.89 -19.65 10.75
N ASP A 200 -19.58 -20.17 11.78
CA ASP A 200 -20.77 -19.50 12.32
C ASP A 200 -20.35 -18.23 13.09
N PRO A 201 -20.78 -17.03 12.66
CA PRO A 201 -20.45 -15.78 13.33
C PRO A 201 -21.04 -15.67 14.75
N ASP A 202 -22.07 -16.42 15.05
CA ASP A 202 -22.75 -16.44 16.35
C ASP A 202 -22.17 -17.51 17.31
N ASP A 203 -21.20 -18.30 16.85
CA ASP A 203 -20.53 -19.30 17.71
C ASP A 203 -19.60 -18.62 18.71
N VAL A 204 -20.04 -18.50 19.96
CA VAL A 204 -19.26 -17.97 21.09
C VAL A 204 -18.50 -19.05 21.88
N SER A 205 -18.36 -20.24 21.32
CA SER A 205 -17.68 -21.39 21.93
C SER A 205 -16.16 -21.15 22.11
N ARG A 206 -15.50 -22.14 22.76
CA ARG A 206 -14.02 -22.14 22.83
C ARG A 206 -13.36 -22.23 21.46
N GLN A 207 -14.04 -22.82 20.48
CA GLN A 207 -13.56 -22.96 19.12
C GLN A 207 -13.47 -21.59 18.44
N TRP A 208 -14.45 -20.70 18.65
CA TRP A 208 -14.42 -19.33 18.17
C TRP A 208 -13.21 -18.55 18.73
N ARG A 209 -12.91 -18.68 20.03
CA ARG A 209 -11.73 -18.04 20.65
C ARG A 209 -10.42 -18.53 20.05
N LYS A 210 -10.33 -19.83 19.75
CA LYS A 210 -9.18 -20.41 19.06
C LYS A 210 -9.05 -19.84 17.66
N LEU A 211 -10.12 -19.85 16.88
CA LEU A 211 -10.14 -19.28 15.52
C LEU A 211 -9.75 -17.81 15.52
N ALA A 212 -10.28 -17.02 16.46
CA ALA A 212 -9.90 -15.61 16.60
C ALA A 212 -8.41 -15.43 16.92
N GLY A 213 -7.81 -16.30 17.72
CA GLY A 213 -6.37 -16.33 17.99
C GLY A 213 -5.54 -16.68 16.78
N ASP A 214 -5.96 -17.69 16.02
CA ASP A 214 -5.25 -18.18 14.83
C ASP A 214 -5.32 -17.16 13.67
N THR A 215 -6.40 -16.39 13.59
CA THR A 215 -6.64 -15.42 12.52
C THR A 215 -6.27 -13.97 12.87
N ASN A 216 -5.89 -13.69 14.13
CA ASN A 216 -5.47 -12.36 14.58
C ASN A 216 -4.08 -12.40 15.24
N PRO A 217 -2.99 -12.24 14.49
CA PRO A 217 -1.62 -12.32 15.00
C PRO A 217 -1.29 -11.38 16.16
N ALA A 218 -2.04 -10.30 16.36
CA ALA A 218 -1.86 -9.36 17.45
C ALA A 218 -2.55 -9.81 18.76
N LEU A 219 -3.46 -10.78 18.67
CA LEU A 219 -4.20 -11.26 19.84
C LEU A 219 -3.28 -12.05 20.79
N GLY A 220 -3.38 -11.76 22.08
CA GLY A 220 -2.47 -12.30 23.10
C GLY A 220 -1.10 -11.59 23.18
N ARG A 221 -0.80 -10.65 22.28
CA ARG A 221 0.45 -9.85 22.28
C ARG A 221 0.18 -8.37 22.53
N ARG A 222 -0.67 -7.76 21.71
CA ARG A 222 -1.05 -6.34 21.75
C ARG A 222 -2.54 -6.14 22.04
N LEU A 223 -3.34 -7.14 21.77
CA LEU A 223 -4.78 -7.18 21.98
C LEU A 223 -5.10 -8.29 22.96
N ASN A 224 -6.01 -8.02 23.90
CA ASN A 224 -6.53 -9.01 24.83
C ASN A 224 -7.97 -9.37 24.46
N PHE A 225 -8.39 -10.58 24.80
CA PHE A 225 -9.81 -10.89 24.87
C PHE A 225 -10.40 -10.04 26.01
N GLY A 226 -11.34 -9.14 25.69
CA GLY A 226 -12.11 -8.40 26.68
C GLY A 226 -13.03 -9.28 27.50
#